data_cabcfc0f882bf5ea8e25513dc1ebb71e
#
_entry.id   cabcfc0f882bf5ea8e25513dc1ebb71e
#
_cell.length_a   1.000
_cell.length_b   1.000
_cell.length_c   1.000
_cell.angle_alpha   90.00
_cell.angle_beta   90.00
_cell.angle_gamma   90.00
#
_symmetry.space_group_name_H-M   'P 1'
#
loop_
_entity.id
_entity.type
_entity.pdbx_description
1 polymer ?
#
loop_
_entity_poly.entity_id
_entity_poly.type
_entity_poly.pdbx_seq_one_letter_code
_entity_poly.pdbx_strand_id
1 'polypeptide(L)'
;MKVAVIFHSVCGSTYLLAREYKEALEEMNIEVDIFRVGDEVAKTLPQYYLINSKEYKDEFESINVIKSGKEILDYDAIFMGSPTYYGNVSGPMKMFMDSFSDIWVGAPLSGKIFGCFATAGSQHGGGELALQAMNIFAQHMGMTLLSVPCSVRGGYPAYGILHIAGDNSDIRPNDDAKIGIRDYLKRLNI
;
A
#
# COMPACT_ATOMS: atom_id res chain seq x y z
N MET A 1 -7.84 14.07 -11.23
CA MET A 1 -6.86 13.03 -10.92
C MET A 1 -7.60 11.82 -10.42
N LYS A 2 -7.25 10.66 -10.92
CA LYS A 2 -7.79 9.38 -10.47
C LYS A 2 -6.67 8.53 -9.83
N VAL A 3 -6.91 8.00 -8.65
CA VAL A 3 -5.89 7.31 -7.84
C VAL A 3 -6.30 5.88 -7.55
N ALA A 4 -5.38 4.92 -7.70
CA ALA A 4 -5.54 3.54 -7.24
C ALA A 4 -4.75 3.31 -5.94
N VAL A 5 -5.42 2.81 -4.91
CA VAL A 5 -4.78 2.31 -3.69
C VAL A 5 -4.87 0.78 -3.69
N ILE A 6 -3.74 0.11 -3.81
CA ILE A 6 -3.65 -1.34 -3.96
C ILE A 6 -2.91 -1.92 -2.77
N PHE A 7 -3.45 -2.92 -2.10
CA PHE A 7 -2.78 -3.46 -0.93
C PHE A 7 -2.96 -4.97 -0.79
N HIS A 8 -2.01 -5.61 -0.12
CA HIS A 8 -2.17 -6.94 0.48
C HIS A 8 -2.24 -6.82 2.00
N SER A 9 -3.07 -7.60 2.65
CA SER A 9 -3.17 -7.62 4.12
C SER A 9 -3.64 -8.98 4.62
N VAL A 10 -3.01 -9.47 5.69
CA VAL A 10 -3.40 -10.69 6.41
C VAL A 10 -3.96 -10.34 7.78
N CYS A 11 -3.24 -9.50 8.53
CA CYS A 11 -3.58 -9.15 9.92
C CYS A 11 -4.47 -7.90 10.03
N GLY A 12 -4.74 -7.21 8.93
CA GLY A 12 -5.54 -6.00 8.89
C GLY A 12 -4.76 -4.69 8.96
N SER A 13 -3.52 -4.67 9.45
CA SER A 13 -2.78 -3.43 9.64
C SER A 13 -2.50 -2.69 8.32
N THR A 14 -2.11 -3.42 7.26
CA THR A 14 -1.91 -2.82 5.92
C THR A 14 -3.22 -2.33 5.32
N TYR A 15 -4.32 -3.06 5.54
CA TYR A 15 -5.65 -2.63 5.15
C TYR A 15 -6.05 -1.31 5.81
N LEU A 16 -5.81 -1.18 7.12
CA LEU A 16 -6.13 0.06 7.83
C LEU A 16 -5.34 1.26 7.30
N LEU A 17 -4.07 1.08 6.92
CA LEU A 17 -3.33 2.13 6.22
C LEU A 17 -3.97 2.45 4.86
N ALA A 18 -4.32 1.44 4.06
CA ALA A 18 -4.95 1.65 2.76
C ALA A 18 -6.27 2.43 2.88
N ARG A 19 -7.06 2.15 3.92
CA ARG A 19 -8.28 2.90 4.25
C ARG A 19 -7.98 4.36 4.57
N GLU A 20 -6.96 4.64 5.38
CA GLU A 20 -6.55 6.03 5.68
C GLU A 20 -6.08 6.78 4.42
N TYR A 21 -5.41 6.11 3.49
CA TYR A 21 -5.07 6.70 2.19
C TYR A 21 -6.32 7.05 1.40
N LYS A 22 -7.29 6.13 1.33
CA LYS A 22 -8.56 6.37 0.64
C LYS A 22 -9.30 7.56 1.25
N GLU A 23 -9.50 7.57 2.58
CA GLU A 23 -10.19 8.65 3.30
C GLU A 23 -9.49 10.00 3.07
N ALA A 24 -8.17 10.05 3.17
CA ALA A 24 -7.40 11.28 2.96
C ALA A 24 -7.50 11.81 1.52
N LEU A 25 -7.53 10.94 0.51
CA LEU A 25 -7.70 11.31 -0.89
C LEU A 25 -9.14 11.82 -1.17
N GLU A 26 -10.14 11.18 -0.58
CA GLU A 26 -11.54 11.63 -0.67
C GLU A 26 -11.74 13.02 -0.02
N GLU A 27 -11.11 13.29 1.13
CA GLU A 27 -11.09 14.61 1.76
C GLU A 27 -10.49 15.69 0.85
N MET A 28 -9.56 15.31 -0.04
CA MET A 28 -8.96 16.19 -1.04
C MET A 28 -9.80 16.32 -2.33
N ASN A 29 -10.99 15.70 -2.38
CA ASN A 29 -11.86 15.61 -3.57
C ASN A 29 -11.18 14.91 -4.76
N ILE A 30 -10.34 13.91 -4.50
CA ILE A 30 -9.70 13.07 -5.51
C ILE A 30 -10.52 11.80 -5.71
N GLU A 31 -10.75 11.43 -6.97
CA GLU A 31 -11.35 10.14 -7.31
C GLU A 31 -10.38 9.02 -6.93
N VAL A 32 -10.81 8.11 -6.05
CA VAL A 32 -9.96 7.03 -5.55
C VAL A 32 -10.70 5.70 -5.55
N ASP A 33 -10.06 4.70 -6.11
CA ASP A 33 -10.47 3.30 -6.01
C ASP A 33 -9.48 2.53 -5.13
N ILE A 34 -10.01 1.66 -4.27
CA ILE A 34 -9.23 0.77 -3.41
C ILE A 34 -9.36 -0.67 -3.89
N PHE A 35 -8.23 -1.37 -3.94
CA PHE A 35 -8.14 -2.77 -4.37
C PHE A 35 -7.33 -3.59 -3.38
N ARG A 36 -7.74 -4.83 -3.16
CA ARG A 36 -6.92 -5.80 -2.44
C ARG A 36 -6.29 -6.80 -3.40
N VAL A 37 -5.06 -7.19 -3.10
CA VAL A 37 -4.39 -8.31 -3.78
C VAL A 37 -4.94 -9.61 -3.19
N GLY A 38 -5.32 -10.56 -4.05
CA GLY A 38 -5.83 -11.86 -3.64
C GLY A 38 -4.76 -12.70 -2.94
N ASP A 39 -5.18 -13.48 -1.93
CA ASP A 39 -4.33 -14.42 -1.22
C ASP A 39 -5.14 -15.67 -0.88
N GLU A 40 -4.92 -16.75 -1.60
CA GLU A 40 -5.64 -18.01 -1.46
C GLU A 40 -5.32 -18.74 -0.14
N VAL A 41 -4.17 -18.43 0.47
CA VAL A 41 -3.72 -19.09 1.71
C VAL A 41 -3.89 -18.23 2.96
N ALA A 42 -4.26 -16.97 2.82
CA ALA A 42 -4.39 -16.05 3.97
C ALA A 42 -5.25 -16.62 5.09
N LYS A 43 -6.39 -17.23 4.73
CA LYS A 43 -7.35 -17.79 5.68
C LYS A 43 -6.78 -18.95 6.53
N THR A 44 -5.67 -19.54 6.09
CA THR A 44 -4.99 -20.62 6.83
C THR A 44 -3.94 -20.09 7.81
N LEU A 45 -3.61 -18.80 7.73
CA LEU A 45 -2.59 -18.19 8.60
C LEU A 45 -3.16 -17.83 9.97
N PRO A 46 -2.39 -18.07 11.06
CA PRO A 46 -2.88 -17.79 12.42
C PRO A 46 -3.34 -16.35 12.64
N GLN A 47 -2.73 -15.40 11.95
CA GLN A 47 -3.02 -13.95 12.08
C GLN A 47 -4.27 -13.52 11.32
N TYR A 48 -4.81 -14.33 10.43
CA TYR A 48 -5.94 -13.91 9.57
C TYR A 48 -7.19 -13.53 10.39
N TYR A 49 -7.39 -14.15 11.54
CA TYR A 49 -8.54 -13.84 12.40
C TYR A 49 -8.57 -12.39 12.89
N LEU A 50 -7.44 -11.66 12.88
CA LEU A 50 -7.40 -10.25 13.25
C LEU A 50 -8.19 -9.38 12.28
N ILE A 51 -8.15 -9.71 10.97
CA ILE A 51 -8.98 -9.03 9.96
C ILE A 51 -10.43 -9.51 10.02
N ASN A 52 -10.69 -10.70 10.58
CA ASN A 52 -12.04 -11.23 10.72
C ASN A 52 -12.82 -10.66 11.93
N SER A 53 -12.28 -9.65 12.62
CA SER A 53 -13.07 -8.95 13.63
C SER A 53 -14.33 -8.37 13.00
N LYS A 54 -15.43 -8.31 13.74
CA LYS A 54 -16.72 -7.77 13.23
C LYS A 54 -16.58 -6.34 12.68
N GLU A 55 -15.60 -5.60 13.20
CA GLU A 55 -15.36 -4.20 12.84
C GLU A 55 -14.88 -4.02 11.40
N TYR A 56 -14.11 -4.98 10.86
CA TYR A 56 -13.41 -4.76 9.57
C TYR A 56 -13.73 -5.82 8.52
N LYS A 57 -14.26 -6.97 8.92
CA LYS A 57 -14.39 -8.12 8.03
C LYS A 57 -15.24 -7.83 6.82
N ASP A 58 -16.44 -7.31 7.03
CA ASP A 58 -17.41 -7.08 5.95
C ASP A 58 -16.90 -6.02 4.98
N GLU A 59 -16.30 -4.94 5.51
CA GLU A 59 -15.68 -3.90 4.70
C GLU A 59 -14.51 -4.46 3.88
N PHE A 60 -13.58 -5.17 4.52
CA PHE A 60 -12.44 -5.78 3.84
C PHE A 60 -12.88 -6.77 2.74
N GLU A 61 -13.87 -7.62 3.02
CA GLU A 61 -14.35 -8.60 2.05
C GLU A 61 -15.10 -7.97 0.88
N SER A 62 -15.67 -6.77 1.06
CA SER A 62 -16.33 -6.02 -0.01
C SER A 62 -15.36 -5.37 -1.01
N ILE A 63 -14.08 -5.23 -0.65
CA ILE A 63 -13.07 -4.60 -1.52
C ILE A 63 -12.78 -5.51 -2.71
N ASN A 64 -12.81 -4.94 -3.91
CA ASN A 64 -12.52 -5.65 -5.14
C ASN A 64 -11.10 -6.23 -5.15
N VAL A 65 -10.98 -7.48 -5.60
CA VAL A 65 -9.69 -8.13 -5.81
C VAL A 65 -9.14 -7.74 -7.17
N ILE A 66 -7.99 -7.07 -7.17
CA ILE A 66 -7.26 -6.75 -8.40
C ILE A 66 -6.54 -7.99 -8.91
N LYS A 67 -6.56 -8.22 -10.23
CA LYS A 67 -6.00 -9.44 -10.85
C LYS A 67 -4.80 -9.16 -11.72
N SER A 68 -4.68 -7.97 -12.30
CA SER A 68 -3.57 -7.65 -13.21
C SER A 68 -3.27 -6.15 -13.25
N GLY A 69 -2.06 -5.80 -13.71
CA GLY A 69 -1.66 -4.42 -13.94
C GLY A 69 -2.47 -3.68 -15.01
N LYS A 70 -3.22 -4.39 -15.84
CA LYS A 70 -4.09 -3.76 -16.86
C LYS A 70 -5.24 -2.97 -16.25
N GLU A 71 -5.67 -3.33 -15.06
CA GLU A 71 -6.80 -2.69 -14.37
C GLU A 71 -6.48 -1.28 -13.87
N ILE A 72 -5.19 -0.90 -13.84
CA ILE A 72 -4.76 0.41 -13.35
C ILE A 72 -4.21 1.35 -14.42
N LEU A 73 -4.42 1.03 -15.70
CA LEU A 73 -3.87 1.84 -16.79
C LEU A 73 -4.49 3.24 -16.88
N ASP A 74 -5.73 3.42 -16.43
CA ASP A 74 -6.46 4.69 -16.49
C ASP A 74 -6.27 5.57 -15.24
N TYR A 75 -5.42 5.14 -14.28
CA TYR A 75 -5.13 5.92 -13.08
C TYR A 75 -3.91 6.83 -13.30
N ASP A 76 -3.95 8.01 -12.69
CA ASP A 76 -2.87 9.01 -12.75
C ASP A 76 -1.79 8.74 -11.69
N ALA A 77 -2.21 8.23 -10.53
CA ALA A 77 -1.33 7.87 -9.42
C ALA A 77 -1.70 6.51 -8.83
N ILE A 78 -0.68 5.80 -8.35
CA ILE A 78 -0.81 4.45 -7.80
C ILE A 78 -0.10 4.41 -6.45
N PHE A 79 -0.82 3.98 -5.41
CA PHE A 79 -0.23 3.69 -4.11
C PHE A 79 -0.30 2.20 -3.83
N MET A 80 0.85 1.57 -3.52
CA MET A 80 0.89 0.15 -3.19
C MET A 80 1.27 -0.07 -1.72
N GLY A 81 0.57 -1.01 -1.07
CA GLY A 81 0.78 -1.36 0.33
C GLY A 81 1.01 -2.85 0.56
N SER A 82 2.04 -3.18 1.33
CA SER A 82 2.36 -4.58 1.67
C SER A 82 2.73 -4.75 3.13
N PRO A 83 2.33 -5.86 3.78
CA PRO A 83 2.99 -6.29 4.99
C PRO A 83 4.41 -6.73 4.65
N THR A 84 5.31 -6.58 5.63
CA THR A 84 6.70 -7.01 5.49
C THR A 84 6.86 -8.46 5.93
N TYR A 85 7.33 -9.31 5.04
CA TYR A 85 7.71 -10.68 5.34
C TYR A 85 9.18 -10.90 4.99
N TYR A 86 9.99 -11.22 6.00
CA TYR A 86 11.43 -11.51 5.83
C TYR A 86 12.19 -10.40 5.08
N GLY A 87 11.88 -9.13 5.41
CA GLY A 87 12.53 -7.97 4.78
C GLY A 87 12.10 -7.70 3.33
N ASN A 88 10.95 -8.20 2.90
CA ASN A 88 10.43 -7.98 1.55
C ASN A 88 8.91 -7.78 1.57
N VAL A 89 8.33 -7.47 0.43
CA VAL A 89 6.88 -7.51 0.23
C VAL A 89 6.36 -8.94 0.43
N SER A 90 5.09 -9.07 0.70
CA SER A 90 4.43 -10.37 0.78
C SER A 90 4.47 -11.13 -0.56
N GLY A 91 4.41 -12.45 -0.50
CA GLY A 91 4.34 -13.30 -1.70
C GLY A 91 3.20 -12.89 -2.64
N PRO A 92 1.96 -12.72 -2.18
CA PRO A 92 0.85 -12.26 -3.01
C PRO A 92 1.12 -10.91 -3.68
N MET A 93 1.68 -9.91 -2.95
CA MET A 93 2.05 -8.62 -3.54
C MET A 93 3.15 -8.81 -4.61
N LYS A 94 4.13 -9.66 -4.36
CA LYS A 94 5.18 -9.92 -5.37
C LYS A 94 4.60 -10.58 -6.63
N MET A 95 3.70 -11.55 -6.47
CA MET A 95 3.01 -12.17 -7.61
C MET A 95 2.19 -11.15 -8.40
N PHE A 96 1.52 -10.22 -7.71
CA PHE A 96 0.81 -9.12 -8.36
C PHE A 96 1.77 -8.22 -9.14
N MET A 97 2.91 -7.82 -8.56
CA MET A 97 3.94 -7.04 -9.26
C MET A 97 4.48 -7.79 -10.49
N ASP A 98 4.66 -9.10 -10.41
CA ASP A 98 5.13 -9.92 -11.54
C ASP A 98 4.11 -10.02 -12.69
N SER A 99 2.81 -9.86 -12.38
CA SER A 99 1.76 -9.85 -13.40
C SER A 99 1.84 -8.65 -14.37
N PHE A 100 2.67 -7.65 -14.08
CA PHE A 100 2.90 -6.50 -14.97
C PHE A 100 3.86 -6.80 -16.13
N SER A 101 4.47 -7.98 -16.14
CA SER A 101 5.41 -8.39 -17.21
C SER A 101 4.81 -8.34 -18.61
N ASP A 102 3.49 -8.54 -18.75
CA ASP A 102 2.78 -8.51 -20.03
C ASP A 102 2.53 -7.10 -20.58
N ILE A 103 2.64 -6.06 -19.74
CA ILE A 103 2.49 -4.66 -20.15
C ILE A 103 3.79 -3.87 -20.07
N TRP A 104 4.87 -4.47 -19.59
CA TRP A 104 6.13 -3.78 -19.35
C TRP A 104 6.73 -3.14 -20.61
N VAL A 105 6.78 -3.86 -21.73
CA VAL A 105 7.41 -3.41 -22.99
C VAL A 105 6.73 -2.16 -23.55
N GLY A 106 5.42 -2.05 -23.40
CA GLY A 106 4.65 -0.88 -23.86
C GLY A 106 4.79 0.35 -22.96
N ALA A 107 5.39 0.21 -21.80
CA ALA A 107 5.58 1.26 -20.79
C ALA A 107 4.33 2.13 -20.50
N PRO A 108 3.11 1.58 -20.40
CA PRO A 108 1.88 2.37 -20.26
C PRO A 108 1.77 3.10 -18.92
N LEU A 109 2.62 2.76 -17.95
CA LEU A 109 2.67 3.41 -16.64
C LEU A 109 3.75 4.51 -16.56
N SER A 110 4.49 4.74 -17.66
CA SER A 110 5.55 5.74 -17.68
C SER A 110 5.02 7.13 -17.31
N GLY A 111 5.68 7.78 -16.35
CA GLY A 111 5.34 9.13 -15.88
C GLY A 111 4.19 9.19 -14.87
N LYS A 112 3.44 8.09 -14.62
CA LYS A 112 2.43 8.06 -13.56
C LYS A 112 3.09 8.19 -12.19
N ILE A 113 2.40 8.81 -11.23
CA ILE A 113 2.90 8.98 -9.87
C ILE A 113 2.80 7.65 -9.12
N PHE A 114 3.85 7.31 -8.38
CA PHE A 114 3.87 6.14 -7.52
C PHE A 114 4.28 6.50 -6.09
N GLY A 115 3.53 5.98 -5.12
CA GLY A 115 3.88 5.99 -3.72
C GLY A 115 3.66 4.60 -3.10
N CYS A 116 4.26 4.35 -1.94
CA CYS A 116 4.05 3.07 -1.28
C CYS A 116 3.99 3.21 0.24
N PHE A 117 3.43 2.19 0.86
CA PHE A 117 3.36 2.04 2.31
C PHE A 117 3.57 0.58 2.71
N ALA A 118 4.10 0.38 3.90
CA ALA A 118 4.34 -0.96 4.43
C ALA A 118 3.97 -1.04 5.91
N THR A 119 3.71 -2.27 6.36
CA THR A 119 3.61 -2.59 7.78
C THR A 119 4.65 -3.62 8.16
N ALA A 120 5.23 -3.48 9.34
CA ALA A 120 6.19 -4.43 9.91
C ALA A 120 5.84 -4.72 11.36
N GLY A 121 6.18 -5.92 11.86
CA GLY A 121 5.97 -6.28 13.26
C GLY A 121 6.86 -5.48 14.21
N SER A 122 8.08 -5.16 13.81
CA SER A 122 9.03 -4.41 14.62
C SER A 122 9.81 -3.38 13.80
N GLN A 123 10.43 -2.42 14.49
CA GLN A 123 11.24 -1.39 13.85
C GLN A 123 12.42 -1.95 13.03
N HIS A 124 12.93 -3.11 13.43
CA HIS A 124 14.03 -3.79 12.73
C HIS A 124 13.53 -4.95 11.85
N GLY A 125 12.23 -4.99 11.55
CA GLY A 125 11.59 -6.05 10.76
C GLY A 125 11.85 -5.98 9.26
N GLY A 126 12.62 -5.01 8.78
CA GLY A 126 12.93 -4.85 7.35
C GLY A 126 11.84 -4.15 6.53
N GLY A 127 10.96 -3.36 7.17
CA GLY A 127 9.88 -2.63 6.50
C GLY A 127 10.38 -1.69 5.41
N GLU A 128 11.53 -1.04 5.60
CA GLU A 128 12.15 -0.19 4.60
C GLU A 128 12.55 -0.96 3.33
N LEU A 129 12.96 -2.22 3.46
CA LEU A 129 13.30 -3.07 2.32
C LEU A 129 12.05 -3.43 1.50
N ALA A 130 10.90 -3.65 2.16
CA ALA A 130 9.64 -3.85 1.47
C ALA A 130 9.20 -2.59 0.69
N LEU A 131 9.36 -1.39 1.27
CA LEU A 131 9.15 -0.12 0.57
C LEU A 131 10.09 0.01 -0.64
N GLN A 132 11.37 -0.31 -0.47
CA GLN A 132 12.35 -0.26 -1.56
C GLN A 132 12.02 -1.24 -2.69
N ALA A 133 11.56 -2.45 -2.38
CA ALA A 133 11.15 -3.42 -3.39
C ALA A 133 10.01 -2.87 -4.28
N MET A 134 9.02 -2.20 -3.68
CA MET A 134 7.93 -1.56 -4.42
C MET A 134 8.41 -0.35 -5.24
N ASN A 135 9.32 0.47 -4.69
CA ASN A 135 9.91 1.59 -5.41
C ASN A 135 10.75 1.14 -6.61
N ILE A 136 11.55 0.07 -6.46
CA ILE A 136 12.33 -0.50 -7.56
C ILE A 136 11.40 -1.01 -8.66
N PHE A 137 10.32 -1.71 -8.30
CA PHE A 137 9.30 -2.12 -9.24
C PHE A 137 8.73 -0.91 -10.02
N ALA A 138 8.34 0.16 -9.31
CA ALA A 138 7.80 1.36 -9.95
C ALA A 138 8.80 2.02 -10.91
N GLN A 139 10.08 2.06 -10.56
CA GLN A 139 11.15 2.56 -11.43
C GLN A 139 11.29 1.70 -12.70
N HIS A 140 11.21 0.37 -12.59
CA HIS A 140 11.20 -0.52 -13.76
C HIS A 140 9.98 -0.31 -14.67
N MET A 141 8.85 0.14 -14.10
CA MET A 141 7.65 0.50 -14.86
C MET A 141 7.67 1.95 -15.39
N GLY A 142 8.76 2.72 -15.14
CA GLY A 142 8.91 4.10 -15.60
C GLY A 142 8.08 5.12 -14.82
N MET A 143 7.57 4.77 -13.63
CA MET A 143 6.77 5.67 -12.80
C MET A 143 7.64 6.70 -12.07
N THR A 144 7.03 7.83 -11.71
CA THR A 144 7.66 8.88 -10.91
C THR A 144 7.40 8.65 -9.44
N LEU A 145 8.47 8.46 -8.64
CA LEU A 145 8.34 8.20 -7.21
C LEU A 145 7.93 9.46 -6.43
N LEU A 146 6.90 9.34 -5.62
CA LEU A 146 6.52 10.32 -4.62
C LEU A 146 7.25 10.00 -3.31
N SER A 147 8.41 10.62 -3.07
CA SER A 147 9.21 10.39 -1.86
C SER A 147 8.60 11.10 -0.64
N VAL A 148 8.86 10.59 0.56
CA VAL A 148 8.43 11.21 1.81
C VAL A 148 9.52 12.17 2.31
N PRO A 149 9.28 13.49 2.36
CA PRO A 149 10.25 14.44 2.90
C PRO A 149 10.26 14.40 4.44
N CYS A 150 11.35 14.86 5.03
CA CYS A 150 11.51 14.90 6.48
C CYS A 150 10.50 15.82 7.20
N SER A 151 9.78 16.67 6.47
CA SER A 151 8.72 17.53 7.01
C SER A 151 7.39 16.80 7.24
N VAL A 152 7.21 15.59 6.71
CA VAL A 152 6.00 14.79 6.96
C VAL A 152 6.01 14.31 8.41
N ARG A 153 4.90 14.58 9.11
CA ARG A 153 4.75 14.19 10.51
C ARG A 153 4.78 12.67 10.66
N GLY A 154 5.49 12.18 11.69
CA GLY A 154 5.60 10.75 12.02
C GLY A 154 6.99 10.15 11.81
N GLY A 155 7.94 10.89 11.19
CA GLY A 155 9.33 10.43 11.08
C GLY A 155 9.49 9.21 10.16
N TYR A 156 8.80 9.22 9.02
CA TYR A 156 8.83 8.12 8.07
C TYR A 156 10.11 8.08 7.23
N PRO A 157 10.51 6.88 6.74
CA PRO A 157 11.60 6.78 5.77
C PRO A 157 11.24 7.49 4.46
N ALA A 158 12.24 8.01 3.74
CA ALA A 158 12.04 8.70 2.47
C ALA A 158 11.36 7.81 1.39
N TYR A 159 11.34 6.51 1.61
CA TYR A 159 10.88 5.50 0.66
C TYR A 159 9.36 5.30 0.63
N GLY A 160 8.64 5.75 1.66
CA GLY A 160 7.19 5.56 1.79
C GLY A 160 6.75 5.59 3.26
N ILE A 161 5.47 5.41 3.51
CA ILE A 161 4.90 5.36 4.86
C ILE A 161 5.12 3.95 5.45
N LEU A 162 5.82 3.88 6.59
CA LEU A 162 6.04 2.64 7.34
C LEU A 162 5.29 2.69 8.67
N HIS A 163 4.46 1.69 8.93
CA HIS A 163 3.79 1.53 10.21
C HIS A 163 4.30 0.28 10.94
N ILE A 164 4.63 0.43 12.21
CA ILE A 164 5.02 -0.68 13.07
C ILE A 164 3.77 -1.20 13.78
N ALA A 165 3.35 -2.37 13.37
CA ALA A 165 2.10 -3.00 13.82
C ALA A 165 2.24 -3.81 15.11
N GLY A 166 3.46 -3.98 15.62
CA GLY A 166 3.76 -4.85 16.77
C GLY A 166 3.85 -6.33 16.38
N ASP A 167 4.45 -7.13 17.25
CA ASP A 167 4.69 -8.57 17.01
C ASP A 167 3.38 -9.36 16.82
N ASN A 168 2.30 -8.91 17.45
CA ASN A 168 0.95 -9.48 17.32
C ASN A 168 0.11 -8.78 16.23
N SER A 169 0.66 -7.81 15.52
CA SER A 169 -0.06 -6.98 14.54
C SER A 169 -1.30 -6.29 15.11
N ASP A 170 -1.26 -5.88 16.37
CA ASP A 170 -2.35 -5.30 17.14
C ASP A 170 -2.21 -3.78 17.35
N ILE A 171 -1.04 -3.19 17.05
CA ILE A 171 -0.84 -1.75 17.04
C ILE A 171 -1.46 -1.18 15.77
N ARG A 172 -2.48 -0.34 15.94
CA ARG A 172 -3.22 0.28 14.83
C ARG A 172 -2.67 1.67 14.49
N PRO A 173 -2.84 2.18 13.25
CA PRO A 173 -2.48 3.54 12.91
C PRO A 173 -3.12 4.53 13.87
N ASN A 174 -2.31 5.37 14.50
CA ASN A 174 -2.74 6.41 15.40
C ASN A 174 -2.97 7.75 14.67
N ASP A 175 -3.37 8.79 15.39
CA ASP A 175 -3.64 10.10 14.80
C ASP A 175 -2.39 10.71 14.13
N ASP A 176 -1.18 10.47 14.65
CA ASP A 176 0.05 10.93 14.00
C ASP A 176 0.27 10.24 12.65
N ALA A 177 -0.05 8.95 12.54
CA ALA A 177 0.00 8.25 11.26
C ALA A 177 -1.02 8.82 10.26
N LYS A 178 -2.23 9.11 10.71
CA LYS A 178 -3.27 9.72 9.89
C LYS A 178 -2.87 11.10 9.38
N ILE A 179 -2.33 11.95 10.25
CA ILE A 179 -1.83 13.27 9.87
C ILE A 179 -0.66 13.15 8.90
N GLY A 180 0.28 12.24 9.16
CA GLY A 180 1.43 12.00 8.29
C GLY A 180 1.03 11.56 6.88
N ILE A 181 0.03 10.68 6.75
CA ILE A 181 -0.52 10.27 5.45
C ILE A 181 -1.12 11.48 4.72
N ARG A 182 -1.92 12.31 5.40
CA ARG A 182 -2.49 13.53 4.81
C ARG A 182 -1.41 14.52 4.36
N ASP A 183 -0.39 14.75 5.18
CA ASP A 183 0.73 15.61 4.81
C ASP A 183 1.53 15.07 3.62
N TYR A 184 1.70 13.76 3.55
CA TYR A 184 2.35 13.11 2.42
C TYR A 184 1.54 13.27 1.13
N LEU A 185 0.23 13.05 1.17
CA LEU A 185 -0.65 13.12 0.00
C LEU A 185 -0.85 14.54 -0.54
N LYS A 186 -0.72 15.59 0.28
CA LYS A 186 -0.71 16.99 -0.19
C LYS A 186 0.37 17.25 -1.26
N ARG A 187 1.39 16.42 -1.34
CA ARG A 187 2.44 16.51 -2.35
C ARG A 187 2.02 16.08 -3.75
N LEU A 188 0.83 15.54 -3.91
CA LEU A 188 0.26 15.30 -5.24
C LEU A 188 0.04 16.60 -6.03
N ASN A 189 0.21 17.78 -5.38
CA ASN A 189 0.18 19.12 -5.98
C ASN A 189 -1.03 19.34 -6.89
N ILE A 190 -2.23 19.10 -6.34
CA ILE A 190 -3.50 19.25 -7.03
C ILE A 190 -4.07 20.63 -6.73
#